data_e9fc40b34503935563ecdcca9b8939ee
#
_entry.id   e9fc40b34503935563ecdcca9b8939ee
#
_cell.length_a   1.000
_cell.length_b   1.000
_cell.length_c   1.000
_cell.angle_alpha   90.00
_cell.angle_beta   90.00
_cell.angle_gamma   90.00
#
_symmetry.space_group_name_H-M   'P 1'
#
loop_
_entity.id
_entity.type
_entity.pdbx_description
1 polymer ?
#
loop_
_entity_poly.entity_id
_entity_poly.type
_entity_poly.pdbx_seq_one_letter_code
_entity_poly.pdbx_strand_id
1 'polypeptide(L)'
;ERPYDKATFELTAKVPANAKLGSNGKLVDSVLTGDSLYYHWKSRDPIATYLIVMSAKVNYNLDIVYWRPPDTFPDSIPIRFYYNAGENPTTIKNIIGNMTTYYSLKFGVHAFEKNGFATLNSDFTWGGMENQTLTSLCPGCWTEWLVAHEYGHQWFGDAVTCGTWGDIWLNEGFATYCEALWAENTGGYTAYKSSIIGDANTYFSGNTGNPIYRPDWINVTPPTGQLFNSAMTYAKPSAVLHMLRYVMGDTMFFRAIHN
;
A
#
# COMPACT_ATOMS: atom_id res chain seq x y z
N GLU A 1 -18.94 1.21 -7.11
CA GLU A 1 -18.06 0.23 -6.46
C GLU A 1 -18.19 0.33 -4.95
N ARG A 2 -18.14 -0.81 -4.25
CA ARG A 2 -18.31 -0.87 -2.79
C ARG A 2 -17.09 -1.52 -2.18
N PRO A 3 -16.27 -0.82 -1.39
CA PRO A 3 -15.01 -1.35 -0.86
C PRO A 3 -15.17 -2.63 -0.02
N TYR A 4 -16.30 -2.80 0.66
CA TYR A 4 -16.59 -3.98 1.49
C TYR A 4 -16.91 -5.23 0.68
N ASP A 5 -17.27 -5.10 -0.60
CA ASP A 5 -17.67 -6.23 -1.46
C ASP A 5 -16.42 -6.91 -2.03
N LYS A 6 -15.69 -7.59 -1.14
CA LYS A 6 -14.47 -8.33 -1.49
C LYS A 6 -14.82 -9.63 -2.20
N ALA A 7 -14.05 -9.97 -3.22
CA ALA A 7 -14.20 -11.16 -4.03
C ALA A 7 -12.94 -12.04 -4.00
N THR A 8 -13.11 -13.33 -4.22
CA THR A 8 -11.98 -14.23 -4.52
C THR A 8 -11.37 -13.87 -5.86
N PHE A 9 -10.05 -13.99 -5.96
CA PHE A 9 -9.33 -13.62 -7.17
C PHE A 9 -8.40 -14.74 -7.65
N GLU A 10 -8.53 -15.08 -8.93
CA GLU A 10 -7.66 -16.01 -9.64
C GLU A 10 -7.51 -15.52 -11.09
N LEU A 11 -6.26 -15.43 -11.57
CA LEU A 11 -5.94 -14.93 -12.90
C LEU A 11 -5.08 -15.94 -13.67
N THR A 12 -5.53 -16.34 -14.85
CA THR A 12 -4.68 -16.97 -15.85
C THR A 12 -4.51 -16.01 -17.03
N ALA A 13 -3.27 -15.63 -17.33
CA ALA A 13 -2.97 -14.66 -18.39
C ALA A 13 -1.89 -15.17 -19.32
N LYS A 14 -2.09 -14.97 -20.63
CA LYS A 14 -1.14 -15.26 -21.69
C LYS A 14 -0.44 -13.97 -22.11
N VAL A 15 0.88 -13.99 -22.12
CA VAL A 15 1.73 -12.86 -22.57
C VAL A 15 2.84 -13.35 -23.51
N PRO A 16 3.51 -12.49 -24.28
CA PRO A 16 4.72 -12.86 -25.03
C PRO A 16 5.79 -13.47 -24.13
N ALA A 17 6.57 -14.42 -24.64
CA ALA A 17 7.59 -15.14 -23.87
C ALA A 17 8.63 -14.23 -23.20
N ASN A 18 8.89 -13.04 -23.74
CA ASN A 18 9.81 -12.03 -23.20
C ASN A 18 9.13 -11.01 -22.29
N ALA A 19 7.85 -11.18 -21.96
CA ALA A 19 7.15 -10.34 -20.99
C ALA A 19 7.19 -10.96 -19.58
N LYS A 20 7.18 -10.08 -18.58
CA LYS A 20 6.91 -10.47 -17.20
C LYS A 20 5.57 -9.91 -16.78
N LEU A 21 4.85 -10.68 -15.97
CA LEU A 21 3.55 -10.32 -15.43
C LEU A 21 3.51 -10.50 -13.93
N GLY A 22 3.12 -9.42 -13.24
CA GLY A 22 2.76 -9.43 -11.82
C GLY A 22 1.26 -9.20 -11.63
N SER A 23 0.70 -9.81 -10.58
CA SER A 23 -0.71 -9.64 -10.20
C SER A 23 -0.88 -9.85 -8.70
N ASN A 24 -2.12 -9.75 -8.22
CA ASN A 24 -2.48 -10.01 -6.83
C ASN A 24 -2.22 -11.46 -6.43
N GLY A 25 -1.96 -11.67 -5.15
CA GLY A 25 -1.78 -12.99 -4.57
C GLY A 25 -0.46 -13.66 -4.93
N LYS A 26 -0.43 -14.97 -4.86
CA LYS A 26 0.74 -15.82 -5.09
C LYS A 26 0.79 -16.26 -6.56
N LEU A 27 2.00 -16.29 -7.13
CA LEU A 27 2.25 -16.99 -8.39
C LEU A 27 2.15 -18.50 -8.13
N VAL A 28 1.15 -19.13 -8.72
CA VAL A 28 0.94 -20.59 -8.60
C VAL A 28 1.91 -21.31 -9.52
N ASP A 29 1.92 -20.92 -10.80
CA ASP A 29 2.86 -21.42 -11.79
C ASP A 29 3.03 -20.44 -12.96
N SER A 30 4.01 -20.72 -13.81
CA SER A 30 4.16 -20.10 -15.13
C SER A 30 4.69 -21.12 -16.13
N VAL A 31 4.04 -21.21 -17.30
CA VAL A 31 4.34 -22.23 -18.32
C VAL A 31 4.65 -21.57 -19.65
N LEU A 32 5.84 -21.84 -20.19
CA LEU A 32 6.23 -21.42 -21.55
C LEU A 32 5.70 -22.42 -22.57
N THR A 33 4.93 -21.92 -23.54
CA THR A 33 4.41 -22.73 -24.64
C THR A 33 4.61 -21.97 -25.95
N GLY A 34 5.55 -22.44 -26.77
CA GLY A 34 5.94 -21.76 -28.00
C GLY A 34 6.54 -20.38 -27.70
N ASP A 35 5.95 -19.34 -28.25
CA ASP A 35 6.33 -17.93 -28.10
C ASP A 35 5.58 -17.21 -26.97
N SER A 36 4.83 -17.93 -26.19
CA SER A 36 3.91 -17.39 -25.19
C SER A 36 4.17 -17.95 -23.80
N LEU A 37 4.10 -17.09 -22.79
CA LEU A 37 4.22 -17.44 -21.38
C LEU A 37 2.84 -17.28 -20.74
N TYR A 38 2.38 -18.32 -20.07
CA TYR A 38 1.13 -18.36 -19.32
C TYR A 38 1.47 -18.19 -17.84
N TYR A 39 0.86 -17.23 -17.18
CA TYR A 39 0.97 -17.00 -15.73
C TYR A 39 -0.33 -17.39 -15.06
N HIS A 40 -0.22 -18.07 -13.91
CA HIS A 40 -1.34 -18.38 -13.05
C HIS A 40 -1.12 -17.76 -11.68
N TRP A 41 -1.95 -16.78 -11.32
CA TRP A 41 -1.93 -16.07 -10.04
C TRP A 41 -3.20 -16.37 -9.26
N LYS A 42 -3.07 -16.49 -7.93
CA LYS A 42 -4.21 -16.73 -7.04
C LYS A 42 -4.01 -16.01 -5.72
N SER A 43 -5.00 -15.25 -5.30
CA SER A 43 -5.02 -14.65 -3.96
C SER A 43 -5.59 -15.63 -2.95
N ARG A 44 -4.93 -15.76 -1.81
CA ARG A 44 -5.44 -16.51 -0.67
C ARG A 44 -6.62 -15.78 -0.04
N ASP A 45 -6.50 -14.47 0.10
CA ASP A 45 -7.47 -13.61 0.77
C ASP A 45 -8.37 -12.91 -0.24
N PRO A 46 -9.65 -12.63 0.12
CA PRO A 46 -10.54 -11.84 -0.72
C PRO A 46 -10.00 -10.43 -0.94
N ILE A 47 -10.28 -9.85 -2.12
CA ILE A 47 -9.78 -8.55 -2.56
C ILE A 47 -10.96 -7.63 -2.83
N ALA A 48 -10.91 -6.37 -2.36
CA ALA A 48 -11.80 -5.33 -2.84
C ALA A 48 -11.53 -5.08 -4.34
N THR A 49 -12.57 -4.95 -5.15
CA THR A 49 -12.43 -4.99 -6.61
C THR A 49 -11.55 -3.88 -7.18
N TYR A 50 -11.50 -2.71 -6.51
CA TYR A 50 -10.63 -1.60 -6.92
C TYR A 50 -9.13 -1.86 -6.67
N LEU A 51 -8.78 -2.85 -5.85
CA LEU A 51 -7.40 -3.25 -5.54
C LEU A 51 -6.87 -4.35 -6.48
N ILE A 52 -7.70 -4.83 -7.43
CA ILE A 52 -7.27 -5.83 -8.41
C ILE A 52 -6.31 -5.19 -9.41
N VAL A 53 -5.21 -5.90 -9.71
CA VAL A 53 -4.18 -5.41 -10.64
C VAL A 53 -3.61 -6.54 -11.50
N MET A 54 -3.30 -6.20 -12.73
CA MET A 54 -2.45 -6.97 -13.62
C MET A 54 -1.44 -6.03 -14.27
N SER A 55 -0.16 -6.20 -13.96
CA SER A 55 0.92 -5.42 -14.55
C SER A 55 1.80 -6.32 -15.40
N ALA A 56 1.80 -6.09 -16.72
CA ALA A 56 2.55 -6.91 -17.67
C ALA A 56 3.31 -6.01 -18.67
N LYS A 57 4.59 -6.34 -18.90
CA LYS A 57 5.41 -5.60 -19.86
C LYS A 57 6.50 -6.48 -20.48
N VAL A 58 6.75 -6.28 -21.76
CA VAL A 58 7.91 -6.83 -22.44
C VAL A 58 9.18 -6.18 -21.87
N ASN A 59 10.19 -6.99 -21.61
CA ASN A 59 11.46 -6.57 -21.01
C ASN A 59 11.32 -5.86 -19.65
N TYR A 60 10.28 -6.17 -18.89
CA TYR A 60 10.18 -5.76 -17.50
C TYR A 60 11.32 -6.37 -16.67
N ASN A 61 12.00 -5.57 -15.86
CA ASN A 61 12.92 -6.12 -14.88
C ASN A 61 12.13 -6.75 -13.72
N LEU A 62 12.71 -7.75 -13.10
CA LEU A 62 12.13 -8.39 -11.91
C LEU A 62 13.24 -8.76 -10.95
N ASP A 63 13.18 -8.20 -9.75
CA ASP A 63 13.96 -8.62 -8.60
C ASP A 63 13.03 -9.15 -7.51
N ILE A 64 13.54 -10.03 -6.65
CA ILE A 64 12.78 -10.59 -5.53
C ILE A 64 13.63 -10.48 -4.27
N VAL A 65 13.07 -9.85 -3.24
CA VAL A 65 13.60 -9.84 -1.88
C VAL A 65 12.72 -10.75 -1.03
N TYR A 66 13.31 -11.48 -0.10
CA TYR A 66 12.56 -12.35 0.81
C TYR A 66 12.60 -11.78 2.22
N TRP A 67 11.42 -11.53 2.79
CA TRP A 67 11.27 -11.17 4.19
C TRP A 67 10.84 -12.37 5.01
N ARG A 68 11.40 -12.53 6.21
CA ARG A 68 11.00 -13.56 7.17
C ARG A 68 10.36 -12.91 8.38
N PRO A 69 9.12 -13.29 8.72
CA PRO A 69 8.50 -12.86 9.97
C PRO A 69 9.34 -13.29 11.17
N PRO A 70 9.45 -12.47 12.22
CA PRO A 70 10.08 -12.90 13.48
C PRO A 70 9.30 -14.08 14.08
N ASP A 71 10.01 -15.15 14.41
CA ASP A 71 9.67 -16.26 15.34
C ASP A 71 8.45 -17.15 15.07
N THR A 72 7.56 -16.91 14.12
CA THR A 72 6.27 -17.65 14.07
C THR A 72 5.92 -18.29 12.73
N PHE A 73 6.59 -18.00 11.64
CA PHE A 73 6.28 -18.56 10.32
C PHE A 73 7.51 -19.25 9.71
N PRO A 74 7.38 -20.51 9.27
CA PRO A 74 8.48 -21.24 8.64
C PRO A 74 8.83 -20.66 7.27
N ASP A 75 7.91 -19.96 6.60
CA ASP A 75 8.07 -19.54 5.22
C ASP A 75 8.42 -18.05 5.10
N SER A 76 9.33 -17.76 4.19
CA SER A 76 9.63 -16.39 3.80
C SER A 76 8.59 -15.84 2.83
N ILE A 77 8.23 -14.57 3.00
CA ILE A 77 7.32 -13.86 2.12
C ILE A 77 8.11 -13.19 1.00
N PRO A 78 7.86 -13.50 -0.29
CA PRO A 78 8.53 -12.82 -1.39
C PRO A 78 7.96 -11.41 -1.59
N ILE A 79 8.85 -10.42 -1.75
CA ILE A 79 8.53 -9.05 -2.14
C ILE A 79 9.11 -8.85 -3.53
N ARG A 80 8.24 -8.67 -4.54
CA ARG A 80 8.61 -8.63 -5.96
C ARG A 80 8.70 -7.20 -6.45
N PHE A 81 9.73 -6.89 -7.21
CA PHE A 81 9.96 -5.57 -7.81
C PHE A 81 9.94 -5.70 -9.32
N TYR A 82 8.85 -5.25 -9.93
CA TYR A 82 8.72 -5.13 -11.38
C TYR A 82 9.00 -3.67 -11.76
N TYR A 83 10.01 -3.43 -12.60
CA TYR A 83 10.42 -2.06 -12.89
C TYR A 83 10.90 -1.88 -14.33
N ASN A 84 10.75 -0.66 -14.84
CA ASN A 84 11.11 -0.31 -16.21
C ASN A 84 12.64 -0.30 -16.40
N ALA A 85 13.07 -0.45 -17.66
CA ALA A 85 14.48 -0.28 -18.01
C ALA A 85 14.96 1.13 -17.62
N GLY A 86 16.15 1.22 -17.01
CA GLY A 86 16.74 2.49 -16.54
C GLY A 86 16.30 2.93 -15.14
N GLU A 87 15.32 2.29 -14.52
CA GLU A 87 14.94 2.56 -13.13
C GLU A 87 15.82 1.79 -12.15
N ASN A 88 15.92 2.32 -10.93
CA ASN A 88 16.73 1.69 -9.87
C ASN A 88 15.99 1.62 -8.53
N PRO A 89 15.36 0.50 -8.20
CA PRO A 89 14.67 0.29 -6.92
C PRO A 89 15.60 -0.10 -5.75
N THR A 90 16.92 -0.03 -5.90
CA THR A 90 17.88 -0.59 -4.92
C THR A 90 17.71 -0.02 -3.53
N THR A 91 17.48 1.28 -3.38
CA THR A 91 17.23 1.89 -2.07
C THR A 91 16.04 1.22 -1.37
N ILE A 92 14.93 1.07 -2.08
CA ILE A 92 13.72 0.44 -1.52
C ILE A 92 13.95 -1.04 -1.23
N LYS A 93 14.62 -1.78 -2.12
CA LYS A 93 14.95 -3.19 -1.88
C LYS A 93 15.76 -3.39 -0.60
N ASN A 94 16.63 -2.45 -0.27
CA ASN A 94 17.48 -2.54 0.91
C ASN A 94 16.73 -2.26 2.22
N ILE A 95 15.66 -1.47 2.19
CA ILE A 95 14.93 -1.06 3.41
C ILE A 95 13.60 -1.80 3.60
N ILE A 96 13.03 -2.39 2.55
CA ILE A 96 11.67 -2.94 2.61
C ILE A 96 11.51 -4.05 3.66
N GLY A 97 12.52 -4.86 3.88
CA GLY A 97 12.52 -5.89 4.93
C GLY A 97 12.39 -5.28 6.33
N ASN A 98 13.13 -4.19 6.59
CA ASN A 98 13.05 -3.47 7.86
C ASN A 98 11.70 -2.75 8.00
N MET A 99 11.17 -2.16 6.93
CA MET A 99 9.85 -1.53 6.91
C MET A 99 8.75 -2.55 7.22
N THR A 100 8.79 -3.74 6.59
CA THR A 100 7.86 -4.83 6.86
C THR A 100 7.91 -5.27 8.32
N THR A 101 9.12 -5.42 8.88
CA THR A 101 9.31 -5.78 10.29
C THR A 101 8.75 -4.69 11.20
N TYR A 102 9.05 -3.44 10.93
CA TYR A 102 8.59 -2.32 11.74
C TYR A 102 7.06 -2.21 11.77
N TYR A 103 6.40 -2.25 10.61
CA TYR A 103 4.95 -2.20 10.53
C TYR A 103 4.29 -3.45 11.13
N SER A 104 4.89 -4.63 10.95
CA SER A 104 4.41 -5.85 11.59
C SER A 104 4.45 -5.80 13.10
N LEU A 105 5.46 -5.16 13.68
CA LEU A 105 5.56 -4.95 15.14
C LEU A 105 4.53 -3.94 15.67
N LYS A 106 4.10 -3.00 14.84
CA LYS A 106 3.13 -1.95 15.21
C LYS A 106 1.68 -2.40 15.01
N PHE A 107 1.38 -3.13 13.92
CA PHE A 107 0.04 -3.36 13.42
C PHE A 107 -0.36 -4.84 13.34
N GLY A 108 0.53 -5.75 13.70
CA GLY A 108 0.37 -7.18 13.48
C GLY A 108 1.16 -7.67 12.25
N VAL A 109 1.45 -8.96 12.25
CA VAL A 109 2.25 -9.58 11.19
C VAL A 109 1.60 -9.33 9.83
N HIS A 110 2.42 -9.03 8.81
CA HIS A 110 1.96 -8.84 7.42
C HIS A 110 1.02 -9.97 6.98
N ALA A 111 -0.19 -9.61 6.58
CA ALA A 111 -1.30 -10.55 6.42
C ALA A 111 -1.17 -11.47 5.19
N PHE A 112 -0.46 -11.03 4.14
CA PHE A 112 -0.53 -11.66 2.82
C PHE A 112 0.65 -12.58 2.52
N GLU A 113 0.43 -13.53 1.61
CA GLU A 113 1.39 -14.55 1.17
C GLU A 113 2.51 -14.01 0.25
N LYS A 114 2.38 -12.79 -0.23
CA LYS A 114 3.34 -12.10 -1.10
C LYS A 114 3.13 -10.59 -0.97
N ASN A 115 4.15 -9.81 -1.28
CA ASN A 115 4.00 -8.41 -1.61
C ASN A 115 4.86 -8.05 -2.84
N GLY A 116 4.75 -6.82 -3.31
CA GLY A 116 5.57 -6.31 -4.41
C GLY A 116 5.15 -4.94 -4.89
N PHE A 117 5.92 -4.48 -5.86
CA PHE A 117 5.76 -3.19 -6.50
C PHE A 117 5.91 -3.35 -8.01
N ALA A 118 5.16 -2.57 -8.76
CA ALA A 118 5.24 -2.53 -10.22
C ALA A 118 5.21 -1.09 -10.71
N THR A 119 6.28 -0.60 -11.37
CA THR A 119 6.22 0.71 -12.03
C THR A 119 5.47 0.61 -13.35
N LEU A 120 4.49 1.49 -13.51
CA LEU A 120 3.63 1.51 -14.69
C LEU A 120 4.23 2.35 -15.83
N ASN A 121 3.43 2.74 -16.80
CA ASN A 121 3.83 3.65 -17.87
C ASN A 121 3.64 5.13 -17.46
N SER A 122 4.02 6.04 -18.35
CA SER A 122 3.94 7.49 -18.11
C SER A 122 2.52 8.06 -17.99
N ASP A 123 1.50 7.27 -18.35
CA ASP A 123 0.10 7.70 -18.23
C ASP A 123 -0.39 7.58 -16.77
N PHE A 124 0.31 6.80 -15.95
CA PHE A 124 0.06 6.71 -14.52
C PHE A 124 0.81 7.82 -13.79
N THR A 125 0.08 8.87 -13.40
CA THR A 125 0.64 10.10 -12.83
C THR A 125 0.33 10.31 -11.35
N TRP A 126 -0.39 9.39 -10.71
CA TRP A 126 -0.90 9.56 -9.34
C TRP A 126 0.11 9.27 -8.21
N GLY A 127 1.33 8.93 -8.53
CA GLY A 127 2.33 8.52 -7.54
C GLY A 127 2.26 7.02 -7.30
N GLY A 128 1.34 6.56 -6.50
CA GLY A 128 1.11 5.15 -6.20
C GLY A 128 -0.38 4.76 -6.25
N MET A 129 -0.60 3.46 -6.15
CA MET A 129 -1.89 2.82 -5.94
C MET A 129 -1.65 1.51 -5.18
N GLU A 130 -2.32 1.35 -4.08
CA GLU A 130 -2.10 0.32 -3.08
C GLU A 130 -2.57 -1.09 -3.47
N ASN A 131 -2.73 -1.39 -4.74
CA ASN A 131 -3.26 -2.69 -5.17
C ASN A 131 -2.77 -3.85 -4.28
N GLN A 132 -3.70 -4.60 -3.71
CA GLN A 132 -3.41 -5.63 -2.70
C GLN A 132 -2.33 -6.60 -3.18
N THR A 133 -1.25 -6.71 -2.44
CA THR A 133 -0.06 -7.53 -2.69
C THR A 133 0.81 -7.14 -3.89
N LEU A 134 0.44 -6.14 -4.70
CA LEU A 134 1.26 -5.63 -5.80
C LEU A 134 1.00 -4.13 -6.02
N THR A 135 1.59 -3.29 -5.22
CA THR A 135 1.51 -1.83 -5.32
C THR A 135 1.94 -1.34 -6.70
N SER A 136 1.11 -0.52 -7.32
CA SER A 136 1.47 0.18 -8.56
C SER A 136 2.17 1.50 -8.24
N LEU A 137 3.24 1.83 -8.98
CA LEU A 137 3.98 3.09 -8.84
C LEU A 137 4.12 3.80 -10.18
N CYS A 138 4.18 5.12 -10.16
CA CYS A 138 4.55 5.90 -11.32
C CYS A 138 6.00 5.62 -11.74
N PRO A 139 6.38 5.83 -13.03
CA PRO A 139 7.74 5.58 -13.50
C PRO A 139 8.78 6.32 -12.67
N GLY A 140 9.77 5.60 -12.15
CA GLY A 140 10.84 6.17 -11.33
C GLY A 140 10.45 6.63 -9.93
N CYS A 141 9.23 6.39 -9.48
CA CYS A 141 8.72 6.85 -8.18
C CYS A 141 9.18 5.97 -6.99
N TRP A 142 10.43 5.56 -6.99
CA TRP A 142 11.06 4.77 -5.93
C TRP A 142 11.51 5.63 -4.75
N THR A 143 10.59 6.46 -4.23
CA THR A 143 10.88 7.30 -3.06
C THR A 143 10.44 6.62 -1.78
N GLU A 144 11.21 6.80 -0.71
CA GLU A 144 11.01 6.11 0.56
C GLU A 144 9.67 6.49 1.21
N TRP A 145 9.29 7.76 1.18
CA TRP A 145 8.04 8.22 1.75
C TRP A 145 6.81 7.68 0.99
N LEU A 146 6.84 7.67 -0.36
CA LEU A 146 5.74 7.10 -1.16
C LEU A 146 5.60 5.61 -0.91
N VAL A 147 6.72 4.88 -0.89
CA VAL A 147 6.69 3.46 -0.58
C VAL A 147 6.21 3.20 0.84
N ALA A 148 6.56 4.04 1.82
CA ALA A 148 6.05 3.92 3.19
C ALA A 148 4.53 4.08 3.26
N HIS A 149 3.97 5.02 2.49
CA HIS A 149 2.54 5.23 2.32
C HIS A 149 1.87 4.00 1.70
N GLU A 150 2.23 3.67 0.47
CA GLU A 150 1.63 2.58 -0.30
C GLU A 150 1.80 1.20 0.36
N TYR A 151 2.90 1.02 1.08
CA TYR A 151 3.15 -0.21 1.82
C TYR A 151 2.32 -0.29 3.10
N GLY A 152 2.09 0.85 3.76
CA GLY A 152 1.20 0.96 4.91
C GLY A 152 -0.23 0.51 4.61
N HIS A 153 -0.68 0.75 3.39
CA HIS A 153 -1.99 0.30 2.92
C HIS A 153 -2.18 -1.22 2.96
N GLN A 154 -1.12 -2.03 2.92
CA GLN A 154 -1.27 -3.47 3.02
C GLN A 154 -1.90 -3.89 4.36
N TRP A 155 -1.78 -3.07 5.42
CA TRP A 155 -2.52 -3.22 6.68
C TRP A 155 -3.84 -2.46 6.65
N PHE A 156 -3.82 -1.16 6.28
CA PHE A 156 -4.98 -0.25 6.31
C PHE A 156 -5.37 0.19 4.90
N GLY A 157 -6.31 -0.50 4.30
CA GLY A 157 -6.74 -0.39 2.92
C GLY A 157 -6.99 -1.76 2.33
N ASP A 158 -6.03 -2.67 2.49
CA ASP A 158 -6.06 -4.00 1.91
C ASP A 158 -6.54 -5.06 2.91
N ALA A 159 -5.78 -5.33 3.97
CA ALA A 159 -6.20 -6.31 4.99
C ALA A 159 -7.46 -5.80 5.71
N VAL A 160 -7.42 -4.59 6.21
CA VAL A 160 -8.56 -3.86 6.80
C VAL A 160 -8.97 -2.75 5.84
N THR A 161 -9.97 -3.00 5.01
CA THR A 161 -10.48 -2.05 4.02
C THR A 161 -11.64 -1.24 4.62
N CYS A 162 -11.78 0.04 4.25
CA CYS A 162 -12.91 0.86 4.65
C CYS A 162 -14.24 0.20 4.24
N GLY A 163 -15.25 0.27 5.10
CA GLY A 163 -16.56 -0.31 4.83
C GLY A 163 -17.33 0.45 3.74
N THR A 164 -17.17 1.74 3.67
CA THR A 164 -17.78 2.63 2.66
C THR A 164 -16.81 3.73 2.28
N TRP A 165 -17.07 4.46 1.20
CA TRP A 165 -16.28 5.64 0.84
C TRP A 165 -16.36 6.75 1.91
N GLY A 166 -17.37 6.72 2.77
CA GLY A 166 -17.46 7.62 3.93
C GLY A 166 -16.33 7.41 4.95
N ASP A 167 -15.72 6.24 4.92
CA ASP A 167 -14.63 5.81 5.82
C ASP A 167 -13.27 5.79 5.14
N ILE A 168 -13.10 6.36 3.94
CA ILE A 168 -11.85 6.33 3.16
C ILE A 168 -10.64 6.86 3.96
N TRP A 169 -10.87 7.72 4.93
CA TRP A 169 -9.84 8.21 5.84
C TRP A 169 -9.14 7.10 6.63
N LEU A 170 -9.79 5.93 6.83
CA LEU A 170 -9.17 4.76 7.47
C LEU A 170 -8.06 4.18 6.58
N ASN A 171 -8.25 4.20 5.26
CA ASN A 171 -7.20 3.79 4.34
C ASN A 171 -6.11 4.87 4.29
N GLU A 172 -6.44 6.05 3.79
CA GLU A 172 -5.48 7.10 3.44
C GLU A 172 -4.84 7.77 4.66
N GLY A 173 -5.62 7.98 5.71
CA GLY A 173 -5.12 8.60 6.93
C GLY A 173 -4.13 7.69 7.68
N PHE A 174 -4.39 6.39 7.72
CA PHE A 174 -3.43 5.45 8.30
C PHE A 174 -2.20 5.30 7.42
N ALA A 175 -2.33 5.26 6.08
CA ALA A 175 -1.18 5.20 5.18
C ALA A 175 -0.30 6.45 5.31
N THR A 176 -0.90 7.65 5.35
CA THR A 176 -0.17 8.91 5.63
C THR A 176 0.49 8.89 7.01
N TYR A 177 -0.19 8.35 8.01
CA TYR A 177 0.40 8.18 9.34
C TYR A 177 1.56 7.17 9.35
N CYS A 178 1.53 6.14 8.49
CA CYS A 178 2.65 5.22 8.30
C CYS A 178 3.90 5.93 7.79
N GLU A 179 3.78 6.97 6.96
CA GLU A 179 4.92 7.82 6.56
C GLU A 179 5.58 8.47 7.78
N ALA A 180 4.77 9.06 8.68
CA ALA A 180 5.27 9.68 9.91
C ALA A 180 5.91 8.65 10.85
N LEU A 181 5.31 7.47 10.99
CA LEU A 181 5.87 6.38 11.80
C LEU A 181 7.18 5.85 11.22
N TRP A 182 7.27 5.73 9.89
CA TRP A 182 8.52 5.33 9.26
C TRP A 182 9.61 6.40 9.44
N ALA A 183 9.26 7.67 9.33
CA ALA A 183 10.15 8.77 9.66
C ALA A 183 10.63 8.70 11.13
N GLU A 184 9.74 8.33 12.07
CA GLU A 184 10.11 8.08 13.48
C GLU A 184 11.14 6.96 13.62
N ASN A 185 10.94 5.86 12.91
CA ASN A 185 11.84 4.71 12.93
C ASN A 185 13.24 5.01 12.39
N THR A 186 13.34 5.82 11.35
CA THR A 186 14.61 6.12 10.68
C THR A 186 15.31 7.38 11.19
N GLY A 187 14.56 8.40 11.61
CA GLY A 187 15.08 9.71 12.02
C GLY A 187 14.67 10.17 13.42
N GLY A 188 14.00 9.29 14.17
CA GLY A 188 13.56 9.56 15.54
C GLY A 188 12.42 10.57 15.65
N TYR A 189 12.16 10.99 16.89
CA TYR A 189 11.01 11.88 17.19
C TYR A 189 11.02 13.20 16.42
N THR A 190 12.19 13.76 16.11
CA THR A 190 12.29 15.01 15.34
C THR A 190 11.76 14.84 13.93
N ALA A 191 12.09 13.74 13.26
CA ALA A 191 11.59 13.44 11.91
C ALA A 191 10.07 13.15 11.94
N TYR A 192 9.60 12.37 12.90
CA TYR A 192 8.18 12.16 13.15
C TYR A 192 7.41 13.48 13.30
N LYS A 193 7.88 14.33 14.23
CA LYS A 193 7.25 15.63 14.47
C LYS A 193 7.20 16.51 13.23
N SER A 194 8.27 16.50 12.43
CA SER A 194 8.31 17.23 11.16
C SER A 194 7.26 16.76 10.17
N SER A 195 7.06 15.44 10.04
CA SER A 195 6.02 14.84 9.19
C SER A 195 4.63 15.28 9.65
N ILE A 196 4.31 15.12 10.92
CA ILE A 196 2.99 15.52 11.50
C ILE A 196 2.73 17.03 11.36
N ILE A 197 3.74 17.87 11.52
CA ILE A 197 3.61 19.32 11.28
C ILE A 197 3.33 19.58 9.78
N GLY A 198 3.95 18.85 8.88
CA GLY A 198 3.68 18.90 7.44
C GLY A 198 2.21 18.59 7.14
N ASP A 199 1.67 17.52 7.72
CA ASP A 199 0.26 17.14 7.60
C ASP A 199 -0.66 18.24 8.15
N ALA A 200 -0.38 18.74 9.35
CA ALA A 200 -1.16 19.82 9.94
C ALA A 200 -1.18 21.07 9.06
N ASN A 201 -0.04 21.46 8.47
CA ASN A 201 0.05 22.59 7.56
C ASN A 201 -0.72 22.35 6.26
N THR A 202 -0.65 21.14 5.71
CA THR A 202 -1.43 20.73 4.53
C THR A 202 -2.93 20.86 4.82
N TYR A 203 -3.39 20.37 5.96
CA TYR A 203 -4.77 20.52 6.38
C TYR A 203 -5.18 21.99 6.55
N PHE A 204 -4.40 22.78 7.26
CA PHE A 204 -4.74 24.20 7.49
C PHE A 204 -4.76 25.01 6.18
N SER A 205 -3.92 24.69 5.21
CA SER A 205 -3.89 25.35 3.91
C SER A 205 -5.09 24.97 3.03
N GLY A 206 -5.57 23.72 3.13
CA GLY A 206 -6.70 23.21 2.33
C GLY A 206 -8.00 23.02 3.11
N ASN A 207 -8.10 23.60 4.31
CA ASN A 207 -9.20 23.37 5.24
C ASN A 207 -10.57 23.75 4.67
N THR A 208 -11.44 22.75 4.54
CA THR A 208 -12.83 22.91 4.13
C THR A 208 -13.81 22.91 5.30
N GLY A 209 -13.33 22.67 6.53
CA GLY A 209 -14.16 22.54 7.74
C GLY A 209 -14.90 21.20 7.86
N ASN A 210 -14.80 20.30 6.87
CA ASN A 210 -15.50 19.03 6.88
C ASN A 210 -14.92 18.03 7.91
N PRO A 211 -15.74 17.13 8.49
CA PRO A 211 -15.26 16.02 9.32
C PRO A 211 -14.50 15.00 8.46
N ILE A 212 -13.67 14.16 9.08
CA ILE A 212 -12.96 13.07 8.38
C ILE A 212 -13.92 11.97 7.93
N TYR A 213 -14.92 11.63 8.75
CA TYR A 213 -16.00 10.72 8.39
C TYR A 213 -17.06 11.46 7.56
N ARG A 214 -17.45 10.87 6.43
CA ARG A 214 -18.36 11.47 5.45
C ARG A 214 -19.60 10.58 5.26
N PRO A 215 -20.63 10.73 6.10
CA PRO A 215 -21.84 9.91 6.01
C PRO A 215 -22.59 10.08 4.68
N ASP A 216 -22.42 11.21 4.01
CA ASP A 216 -22.95 11.49 2.68
C ASP A 216 -22.34 10.60 1.56
N TRP A 217 -21.20 9.92 1.83
CA TRP A 217 -20.52 9.02 0.89
C TRP A 217 -20.79 7.53 1.12
N ILE A 218 -21.61 7.17 2.11
CA ILE A 218 -21.93 5.77 2.43
C ILE A 218 -22.49 5.01 1.21
N ASN A 219 -23.39 5.66 0.46
CA ASN A 219 -24.11 5.05 -0.66
C ASN A 219 -23.76 5.66 -2.03
N VAL A 220 -22.76 6.50 -2.09
CA VAL A 220 -22.34 7.22 -3.31
C VAL A 220 -20.84 7.14 -3.47
N THR A 221 -20.37 7.02 -4.70
CA THR A 221 -18.95 7.25 -5.02
C THR A 221 -18.78 8.74 -5.32
N PRO A 222 -18.08 9.49 -4.47
CA PRO A 222 -17.87 10.93 -4.70
C PRO A 222 -16.90 11.15 -5.87
N PRO A 223 -16.84 12.37 -6.44
CA PRO A 223 -15.82 12.70 -7.42
C PRO A 223 -14.41 12.46 -6.87
N THR A 224 -13.51 11.94 -7.71
CA THR A 224 -12.15 11.55 -7.34
C THR A 224 -11.40 12.66 -6.59
N GLY A 225 -11.50 13.92 -7.03
CA GLY A 225 -10.82 15.05 -6.36
C GLY A 225 -11.40 15.42 -4.99
N GLN A 226 -12.59 14.92 -4.64
CA GLN A 226 -13.12 15.03 -3.27
C GLN A 226 -12.73 13.83 -2.43
N LEU A 227 -12.82 12.62 -3.01
CA LEU A 227 -12.49 11.36 -2.34
C LEU A 227 -11.01 11.35 -1.94
N PHE A 228 -10.12 11.77 -2.83
CA PHE A 228 -8.66 11.81 -2.62
C PHE A 228 -8.17 13.26 -2.42
N ASN A 229 -8.83 14.00 -1.53
CA ASN A 229 -8.39 15.34 -1.18
C ASN A 229 -7.26 15.28 -0.15
N SER A 230 -6.07 15.76 -0.52
CA SER A 230 -4.86 15.67 0.30
C SER A 230 -5.00 16.26 1.70
N ALA A 231 -5.75 17.36 1.85
CA ALA A 231 -5.95 17.98 3.16
C ALA A 231 -6.93 17.19 4.04
N MET A 232 -8.01 16.66 3.45
CA MET A 232 -9.14 16.09 4.21
C MET A 232 -9.05 14.59 4.39
N THR A 233 -8.59 13.88 3.37
CA THR A 233 -8.60 12.42 3.37
C THR A 233 -7.27 11.83 3.87
N TYR A 234 -6.18 12.57 3.69
CA TYR A 234 -4.82 12.18 4.03
C TYR A 234 -4.30 12.90 5.28
N ALA A 235 -4.04 14.19 5.17
CA ALA A 235 -3.32 14.97 6.17
C ALA A 235 -4.10 15.14 7.48
N LYS A 236 -5.40 15.48 7.40
CA LYS A 236 -6.24 15.66 8.60
C LYS A 236 -6.34 14.38 9.43
N PRO A 237 -6.70 13.20 8.86
CA PRO A 237 -6.79 11.98 9.66
C PRO A 237 -5.43 11.50 10.20
N SER A 238 -4.31 11.69 9.47
CA SER A 238 -2.98 11.46 10.04
C SER A 238 -2.74 12.29 11.29
N ALA A 239 -3.04 13.59 11.26
CA ALA A 239 -2.95 14.47 12.43
C ALA A 239 -3.91 14.04 13.56
N VAL A 240 -5.11 13.56 13.24
CA VAL A 240 -6.06 13.02 14.23
C VAL A 240 -5.52 11.75 14.88
N LEU A 241 -4.90 10.84 14.12
CA LEU A 241 -4.24 9.64 14.67
C LEU A 241 -3.09 10.01 15.60
N HIS A 242 -2.30 11.03 15.25
CA HIS A 242 -1.28 11.58 16.17
C HIS A 242 -1.91 12.08 17.47
N MET A 243 -3.00 12.85 17.39
CA MET A 243 -3.70 13.34 18.61
C MET A 243 -4.23 12.18 19.45
N LEU A 244 -4.79 11.15 18.82
CA LEU A 244 -5.27 9.95 19.50
C LEU A 244 -4.13 9.21 20.18
N ARG A 245 -2.98 9.03 19.51
CA ARG A 245 -1.76 8.46 20.11
C ARG A 245 -1.29 9.26 21.32
N TYR A 246 -1.34 10.60 21.24
CA TYR A 246 -0.96 11.45 22.35
C TYR A 246 -1.86 11.27 23.58
N VAL A 247 -3.18 11.18 23.37
CA VAL A 247 -4.17 11.01 24.45
C VAL A 247 -4.09 9.60 25.07
N MET A 248 -3.92 8.57 24.25
CA MET A 248 -3.86 7.18 24.73
C MET A 248 -2.50 6.78 25.29
N GLY A 249 -1.43 7.45 24.87
CA GLY A 249 -0.05 7.00 25.04
C GLY A 249 0.29 5.84 24.09
N ASP A 250 1.57 5.70 23.78
CA ASP A 250 2.09 4.75 22.78
C ASP A 250 1.63 3.31 23.01
N THR A 251 1.76 2.84 24.25
CA THR A 251 1.44 1.45 24.58
C THR A 251 -0.02 1.12 24.29
N MET A 252 -0.95 1.97 24.69
CA MET A 252 -2.38 1.71 24.49
C MET A 252 -2.80 1.93 23.05
N PHE A 253 -2.25 2.94 22.40
CA PHE A 253 -2.53 3.22 20.99
C PHE A 253 -2.13 2.04 20.10
N PHE A 254 -0.86 1.62 20.15
CA PHE A 254 -0.40 0.51 19.31
C PHE A 254 -1.03 -0.82 19.69
N ARG A 255 -1.31 -1.07 20.96
CA ARG A 255 -2.07 -2.25 21.37
C ARG A 255 -3.49 -2.28 20.79
N ALA A 256 -4.16 -1.12 20.72
CA ALA A 256 -5.52 -1.03 20.18
C ALA A 256 -5.60 -1.28 18.67
N ILE A 257 -4.58 -0.89 17.92
CA ILE A 257 -4.55 -1.07 16.46
C ILE A 257 -3.87 -2.37 16.02
N HIS A 258 -3.16 -3.05 16.92
CA HIS A 258 -2.54 -4.36 16.65
C HIS A 258 -3.54 -5.52 16.78
N ASN A 259 -4.57 -5.38 17.63
CA ASN A 259 -5.61 -6.41 17.89
C ASN A 259 -6.82 -6.22 16.99
#